data_26340effe18fc30dc88c59fa204497da
#
_entry.id   26340effe18fc30dc88c59fa204497da
#
_cell.length_a   1.000
_cell.length_b   1.000
_cell.length_c   1.000
_cell.angle_alpha   90.00
_cell.angle_beta   90.00
_cell.angle_gamma   90.00
#
_symmetry.space_group_name_H-M   'P 1'
#
loop_
_entity.id
_entity.type
_entity.pdbx_description
1 polymer ?
#
loop_
_entity_poly.entity_id
_entity_poly.type
_entity_poly.pdbx_seq_one_letter_code
_entity_poly.pdbx_strand_id
1 'polypeptide(L)'
;MHYAFDSWLEREFPTVEFERFADDAVVHCVTERQARNVWAALAERLENVGLRLHPDKTKIVYCGDSNRKRKYDCISFTFLGYAFRPRESKSGRTGTIFTSFQPAMSPVALKSKSQELRRWRIHRRTSMDLGELAEWLNPIVRGWMNYYGEFNRSEMGAALLG
;
A
#
# COMPACT_ATOMS: atom_id res chain seq x y z
N MET A 1 -11.18 9.35 -15.59
CA MET A 1 -10.17 9.71 -14.57
C MET A 1 -8.97 10.43 -15.18
N HIS A 2 -8.33 9.96 -16.27
CA HIS A 2 -7.12 10.60 -16.82
C HIS A 2 -7.24 12.12 -17.01
N TYR A 3 -8.19 12.62 -17.78
CA TYR A 3 -8.38 14.08 -17.96
C TYR A 3 -8.97 14.81 -16.75
N ALA A 4 -9.76 14.11 -15.93
CA ALA A 4 -10.39 14.70 -14.76
C ALA A 4 -9.43 14.89 -13.60
N PHE A 5 -8.47 13.99 -13.44
CA PHE A 5 -7.53 13.92 -12.34
C PHE A 5 -6.08 14.11 -12.80
N ASP A 6 -5.52 13.17 -13.60
CA ASP A 6 -4.07 13.15 -13.89
C ASP A 6 -3.62 14.44 -14.61
N SER A 7 -4.13 14.68 -15.82
CA SER A 7 -3.74 15.87 -16.62
C SER A 7 -4.11 17.18 -15.95
N TRP A 8 -5.17 17.19 -15.14
CA TRP A 8 -5.55 18.37 -14.37
C TRP A 8 -4.57 18.62 -13.22
N LEU A 9 -4.20 17.59 -12.46
CA LEU A 9 -3.29 17.72 -11.33
C LEU A 9 -1.88 18.13 -11.78
N GLU A 10 -1.38 17.55 -12.88
CA GLU A 10 -0.10 17.92 -13.51
C GLU A 10 -0.05 19.40 -13.93
N ARG A 11 -1.16 19.92 -14.43
CA ARG A 11 -1.24 21.32 -14.86
C ARG A 11 -1.37 22.31 -13.70
N GLU A 12 -2.26 22.04 -12.75
CA GLU A 12 -2.57 22.96 -11.66
C GLU A 12 -1.56 22.88 -10.51
N PHE A 13 -0.97 21.70 -10.32
CA PHE A 13 -0.01 21.42 -9.23
C PHE A 13 1.25 20.71 -9.75
N PRO A 14 2.04 21.32 -10.63
CA PRO A 14 3.17 20.68 -11.32
C PRO A 14 4.30 20.21 -10.39
N THR A 15 4.31 20.64 -9.14
CA THR A 15 5.29 20.22 -8.11
C THR A 15 4.78 19.11 -7.21
N VAL A 16 3.57 18.62 -7.45
CA VAL A 16 2.93 17.57 -6.66
C VAL A 16 2.98 16.26 -7.43
N GLU A 17 3.66 15.28 -6.87
CA GLU A 17 3.71 13.93 -7.41
C GLU A 17 2.49 13.13 -6.97
N PHE A 18 2.06 12.17 -7.78
CA PHE A 18 0.94 11.30 -7.44
C PHE A 18 1.08 9.92 -8.09
N GLU A 19 0.47 8.93 -7.43
CA GLU A 19 0.27 7.59 -7.96
C GLU A 19 -1.22 7.31 -8.05
N ARG A 20 -1.68 6.78 -9.17
CA ARG A 20 -3.08 6.40 -9.35
C ARG A 20 -3.24 5.01 -9.96
N PHE A 21 -4.13 4.24 -9.39
CA PHE A 21 -4.57 2.97 -9.94
C PHE A 21 -6.11 2.95 -9.95
N ALA A 22 -6.69 2.96 -11.14
CA ALA A 22 -8.14 3.08 -11.35
C ALA A 22 -8.74 4.32 -10.64
N ASP A 23 -9.51 4.15 -9.59
CA ASP A 23 -10.13 5.18 -8.74
C ASP A 23 -9.35 5.47 -7.46
N ASP A 24 -8.40 4.61 -7.09
CA ASP A 24 -7.52 4.85 -5.95
C ASP A 24 -6.33 5.74 -6.35
N ALA A 25 -6.04 6.77 -5.56
CA ALA A 25 -4.92 7.68 -5.77
C ALA A 25 -4.21 8.06 -4.47
N VAL A 26 -2.90 8.24 -4.56
CA VAL A 26 -2.05 8.80 -3.51
C VAL A 26 -1.38 10.05 -4.06
N VAL A 27 -1.50 11.17 -3.35
CA VAL A 27 -0.94 12.46 -3.75
C VAL A 27 0.10 12.89 -2.73
N HIS A 28 1.32 13.14 -3.17
CA HIS A 28 2.46 13.46 -2.32
C HIS A 28 2.57 14.96 -2.09
N CYS A 29 2.38 15.40 -0.85
CA CYS A 29 2.47 16.79 -0.47
C CYS A 29 3.58 17.02 0.57
N VAL A 30 4.33 18.10 0.42
CA VAL A 30 5.44 18.43 1.35
C VAL A 30 4.91 18.95 2.69
N THR A 31 3.76 19.65 2.67
CA THR A 31 3.16 20.25 3.87
C THR A 31 1.68 19.93 3.97
N GLU A 32 1.15 19.94 5.20
CA GLU A 32 -0.29 19.79 5.44
C GLU A 32 -1.10 20.88 4.73
N ARG A 33 -0.60 22.14 4.72
CA ARG A 33 -1.25 23.24 4.02
C ARG A 33 -1.39 22.96 2.52
N GLN A 34 -0.32 22.43 1.89
CA GLN A 34 -0.37 22.02 0.49
C GLN A 34 -1.40 20.89 0.29
N ALA A 35 -1.39 19.87 1.15
CA ALA A 35 -2.35 18.77 1.07
C ALA A 35 -3.80 19.24 1.17
N ARG A 36 -4.11 20.19 2.07
CA ARG A 36 -5.43 20.78 2.23
C ARG A 36 -5.84 21.60 0.99
N ASN A 37 -4.92 22.36 0.41
CA ASN A 37 -5.17 23.14 -0.81
C ASN A 37 -5.46 22.22 -2.01
N VAL A 38 -4.64 21.18 -2.20
CA VAL A 38 -4.85 20.19 -3.26
C VAL A 38 -6.18 19.45 -3.06
N TRP A 39 -6.51 19.08 -1.83
CA TRP A 39 -7.79 18.43 -1.52
C TRP A 39 -8.98 19.30 -1.92
N ALA A 40 -8.99 20.56 -1.49
CA ALA A 40 -10.09 21.49 -1.79
C ALA A 40 -10.27 21.70 -3.31
N ALA A 41 -9.16 21.97 -4.01
CA ALA A 41 -9.18 22.16 -5.45
C ALA A 41 -9.59 20.88 -6.21
N LEU A 42 -9.15 19.72 -5.75
CA LEU A 42 -9.51 18.43 -6.34
C LEU A 42 -11.00 18.09 -6.09
N ALA A 43 -11.54 18.41 -4.92
CA ALA A 43 -12.95 18.21 -4.62
C ALA A 43 -13.83 19.03 -5.57
N GLU A 44 -13.53 20.32 -5.72
CA GLU A 44 -14.22 21.21 -6.67
C GLU A 44 -14.08 20.72 -8.12
N ARG A 45 -12.87 20.34 -8.53
CA ARG A 45 -12.62 19.81 -9.88
C ARG A 45 -13.45 18.58 -10.19
N LEU A 46 -13.48 17.62 -9.27
CA LEU A 46 -14.22 16.36 -9.46
C LEU A 46 -15.73 16.61 -9.50
N GLU A 47 -16.28 17.49 -8.66
CA GLU A 47 -17.69 17.87 -8.70
C GLU A 47 -18.08 18.50 -10.06
N ASN A 48 -17.21 19.34 -10.63
CA ASN A 48 -17.44 19.96 -11.94
C ASN A 48 -17.48 18.95 -13.10
N VAL A 49 -16.97 17.72 -12.91
CA VAL A 49 -17.04 16.64 -13.92
C VAL A 49 -17.98 15.50 -13.49
N GLY A 50 -18.82 15.72 -12.49
CA GLY A 50 -19.83 14.77 -12.02
C GLY A 50 -19.26 13.61 -11.16
N LEU A 51 -18.03 13.77 -10.65
CA LEU A 51 -17.37 12.83 -9.75
C LEU A 51 -17.34 13.40 -8.33
N ARG A 52 -17.05 12.53 -7.32
CA ARG A 52 -16.93 12.98 -5.93
C ARG A 52 -15.82 12.22 -5.22
N LEU A 53 -15.11 12.91 -4.33
CA LEU A 53 -14.23 12.26 -3.37
C LEU A 53 -15.06 11.46 -2.36
N HIS A 54 -14.62 10.24 -2.04
CA HIS A 54 -15.30 9.43 -1.05
C HIS A 54 -14.98 9.97 0.36
N PRO A 55 -15.98 10.41 1.16
CA PRO A 55 -15.75 11.13 2.42
C PRO A 55 -14.96 10.31 3.45
N ASP A 56 -15.24 9.02 3.59
CA ASP A 56 -14.60 8.18 4.59
C ASP A 56 -13.25 7.61 4.15
N LYS A 57 -13.00 7.52 2.84
CA LYS A 57 -11.77 6.94 2.28
C LYS A 57 -10.72 7.98 1.96
N THR A 58 -11.12 9.20 1.64
CA THR A 58 -10.18 10.30 1.36
C THR A 58 -9.62 10.85 2.68
N LYS A 59 -8.28 10.86 2.81
CA LYS A 59 -7.61 11.25 4.06
C LYS A 59 -6.32 11.98 3.77
N ILE A 60 -5.96 12.92 4.65
CA ILE A 60 -4.61 13.44 4.74
C ILE A 60 -3.85 12.59 5.75
N VAL A 61 -2.74 11.99 5.32
CA VAL A 61 -1.94 11.07 6.13
C VAL A 61 -0.57 11.71 6.41
N TYR A 62 -0.16 11.71 7.66
CA TYR A 62 1.16 12.17 8.05
C TYR A 62 2.19 11.05 7.96
N CYS A 63 3.15 11.20 7.05
CA CYS A 63 4.24 10.23 6.84
C CYS A 63 5.40 10.56 7.81
N GLY A 64 5.25 10.13 9.07
CA GLY A 64 6.25 10.32 10.12
C GLY A 64 7.45 9.40 10.00
N ASP A 65 8.62 9.90 10.41
CA ASP A 65 9.88 9.15 10.51
C ASP A 65 10.67 9.58 11.75
N SER A 66 11.91 9.07 11.91
CA SER A 66 12.77 9.43 13.06
C SER A 66 13.01 10.93 13.21
N ASN A 67 12.97 11.70 12.11
CA ASN A 67 13.21 13.13 12.07
C ASN A 67 11.90 13.93 12.21
N ARG A 68 10.76 13.31 11.90
CA ARG A 68 9.43 13.92 11.87
C ARG A 68 8.52 13.24 12.88
N LYS A 69 8.56 13.70 14.15
CA LYS A 69 7.89 13.07 15.31
C LYS A 69 6.61 13.79 15.74
N ARG A 70 5.93 14.51 14.88
CA ARG A 70 4.66 15.18 15.24
C ARG A 70 3.56 14.13 15.42
N LYS A 71 2.66 14.37 16.37
CA LYS A 71 1.49 13.54 16.61
C LYS A 71 0.37 13.97 15.68
N TYR A 72 -0.15 13.02 14.89
CA TYR A 72 -1.30 13.17 14.02
C TYR A 72 -2.20 11.94 14.17
N ASP A 73 -3.49 12.12 13.98
CA ASP A 73 -4.47 11.02 14.11
C ASP A 73 -4.34 9.99 12.98
N CYS A 74 -4.05 10.47 11.76
CA CYS A 74 -3.91 9.62 10.59
C CYS A 74 -2.43 9.50 10.19
N ILE A 75 -1.83 8.37 10.51
CA ILE A 75 -0.40 8.08 10.27
C ILE A 75 -0.17 6.84 9.39
N SER A 76 -1.23 6.31 8.78
CA SER A 76 -1.14 5.14 7.91
C SER A 76 -2.24 5.13 6.87
N PHE A 77 -1.95 4.47 5.74
CA PHE A 77 -2.95 4.20 4.69
C PHE A 77 -2.65 2.85 4.02
N THR A 78 -3.63 2.35 3.27
CA THR A 78 -3.47 1.16 2.45
C THR A 78 -3.64 1.53 0.98
N PHE A 79 -2.73 1.07 0.13
CA PHE A 79 -2.77 1.26 -1.31
C PHE A 79 -2.28 -0.01 -2.00
N LEU A 80 -3.01 -0.50 -2.98
CA LEU A 80 -2.68 -1.70 -3.75
C LEU A 80 -2.31 -2.95 -2.90
N GLY A 81 -3.02 -3.15 -1.79
CA GLY A 81 -2.75 -4.28 -0.90
C GLY A 81 -1.56 -4.12 0.05
N TYR A 82 -0.87 -2.98 0.01
CA TYR A 82 0.17 -2.61 0.96
C TYR A 82 -0.35 -1.65 2.02
N ALA A 83 0.08 -1.83 3.26
CA ALA A 83 -0.11 -0.88 4.35
C ALA A 83 1.16 -0.04 4.52
N PHE A 84 1.02 1.27 4.31
CA PHE A 84 2.06 2.27 4.49
C PHE A 84 1.94 2.86 5.88
N ARG A 85 2.98 2.74 6.71
CA ARG A 85 3.03 3.27 8.08
C ARG A 85 4.46 3.43 8.56
N PRO A 86 4.69 4.19 9.66
CA PRO A 86 5.99 4.21 10.34
C PRO A 86 6.36 2.79 10.81
N ARG A 87 7.60 2.37 10.50
CA ARG A 87 8.17 1.06 10.88
C ARG A 87 9.59 1.25 11.36
N GLU A 88 10.00 0.42 12.32
CA GLU A 88 11.38 0.34 12.73
C GLU A 88 12.19 -0.44 11.70
N SER A 89 13.33 0.12 11.35
CA SER A 89 14.29 -0.46 10.42
C SER A 89 15.70 -0.39 11.02
N LYS A 90 16.52 -1.38 10.70
CA LYS A 90 17.92 -1.42 11.13
C LYS A 90 18.84 -1.11 9.96
N SER A 91 19.70 -0.13 10.13
CA SER A 91 20.74 0.18 9.13
C SER A 91 21.71 -1.00 9.00
N GLY A 92 21.85 -1.56 7.81
CA GLY A 92 22.79 -2.65 7.54
C GLY A 92 24.26 -2.26 7.73
N ARG A 93 24.58 -0.94 7.57
CA ARG A 93 25.94 -0.43 7.69
C ARG A 93 26.32 -0.05 9.12
N THR A 94 25.40 0.56 9.88
CA THR A 94 25.71 1.11 11.21
C THR A 94 25.07 0.32 12.35
N GLY A 95 24.14 -0.59 12.06
CA GLY A 95 23.35 -1.29 13.06
C GLY A 95 22.32 -0.42 13.79
N THR A 96 22.24 0.86 13.48
CA THR A 96 21.36 1.83 14.15
C THR A 96 19.91 1.54 13.80
N ILE A 97 19.02 1.56 14.79
CA ILE A 97 17.57 1.45 14.61
C ILE A 97 17.02 2.86 14.34
N PHE A 98 16.20 2.97 13.31
CA PHE A 98 15.51 4.21 12.94
C PHE A 98 14.08 3.90 12.48
N THR A 99 13.20 4.88 12.60
CA THR A 99 11.83 4.79 12.07
C THR A 99 11.78 5.41 10.69
N SER A 100 11.21 4.69 9.73
CA SER A 100 10.91 5.20 8.38
C SER A 100 9.47 4.83 7.98
N PHE A 101 8.90 5.63 7.07
CA PHE A 101 7.56 5.37 6.54
C PHE A 101 7.70 4.36 5.38
N GLN A 102 7.23 3.13 5.61
CA GLN A 102 7.48 2.01 4.68
C GLN A 102 6.23 1.19 4.40
N PRO A 103 6.12 0.65 3.16
CA PRO A 103 5.10 -0.33 2.80
C PRO A 103 5.43 -1.72 3.37
N ALA A 104 4.38 -2.47 3.67
CA ALA A 104 4.42 -3.92 3.81
C ALA A 104 3.06 -4.49 3.45
N MET A 105 2.95 -5.79 3.26
CA MET A 105 1.68 -6.46 2.98
C MET A 105 0.61 -6.05 4.01
N SER A 106 -0.56 -5.62 3.54
CA SER A 106 -1.63 -5.17 4.44
C SER A 106 -2.26 -6.34 5.20
N PRO A 107 -2.79 -6.11 6.42
CA PRO A 107 -3.48 -7.17 7.18
C PRO A 107 -4.66 -7.79 6.41
N VAL A 108 -5.34 -6.98 5.60
CA VAL A 108 -6.46 -7.45 4.75
C VAL A 108 -5.96 -8.37 3.65
N ALA A 109 -4.90 -7.99 2.94
CA ALA A 109 -4.28 -8.81 1.91
C ALA A 109 -3.74 -10.12 2.50
N LEU A 110 -3.07 -10.04 3.66
CA LEU A 110 -2.56 -11.20 4.38
C LEU A 110 -3.68 -12.18 4.76
N LYS A 111 -4.76 -11.68 5.37
CA LYS A 111 -5.93 -12.49 5.72
C LYS A 111 -6.54 -13.17 4.49
N SER A 112 -6.65 -12.43 3.38
CA SER A 112 -7.15 -12.97 2.11
C SER A 112 -6.27 -14.12 1.62
N LYS A 113 -4.93 -13.95 1.61
CA LYS A 113 -4.01 -15.00 1.17
C LYS A 113 -3.96 -16.20 2.10
N SER A 114 -4.03 -15.99 3.41
CA SER A 114 -4.16 -17.09 4.39
C SER A 114 -5.46 -17.88 4.20
N GLN A 115 -6.57 -17.21 3.88
CA GLN A 115 -7.81 -17.89 3.56
C GLN A 115 -7.72 -18.69 2.26
N GLU A 116 -7.05 -18.13 1.25
CA GLU A 116 -6.81 -18.81 -0.04
C GLU A 116 -5.99 -20.08 0.17
N LEU A 117 -4.89 -20.03 0.95
CA LEU A 117 -4.08 -21.19 1.33
C LEU A 117 -4.93 -22.28 2.01
N ARG A 118 -5.78 -21.90 2.97
CA ARG A 118 -6.67 -22.85 3.66
C ARG A 118 -7.67 -23.51 2.69
N ARG A 119 -8.17 -22.77 1.69
CA ARG A 119 -9.09 -23.31 0.67
C ARG A 119 -8.43 -24.34 -0.24
N TRP A 120 -7.12 -24.28 -0.44
CA TRP A 120 -6.39 -25.27 -1.24
C TRP A 120 -6.46 -26.67 -0.67
N ARG A 121 -6.70 -26.83 0.65
CA ARG A 121 -6.86 -28.11 1.34
C ARG A 121 -5.76 -29.10 0.97
N ILE A 122 -4.51 -28.66 0.97
CA ILE A 122 -3.33 -29.43 0.55
C ILE A 122 -3.29 -30.81 1.22
N HIS A 123 -3.64 -30.88 2.52
CA HIS A 123 -3.70 -32.12 3.29
C HIS A 123 -4.71 -33.17 2.76
N ARG A 124 -5.62 -32.79 1.87
CA ARG A 124 -6.60 -33.68 1.22
C ARG A 124 -6.20 -34.11 -0.20
N ARG A 125 -5.09 -33.62 -0.72
CA ARG A 125 -4.59 -33.93 -2.07
C ARG A 125 -3.58 -35.08 -2.04
N THR A 126 -3.97 -36.19 -1.40
CA THR A 126 -3.12 -37.36 -1.21
C THR A 126 -2.80 -38.13 -2.50
N SER A 127 -3.52 -37.85 -3.59
CA SER A 127 -3.26 -38.44 -4.91
C SER A 127 -2.18 -37.72 -5.72
N MET A 128 -1.75 -36.53 -5.27
CA MET A 128 -0.68 -35.77 -5.93
C MET A 128 0.67 -36.14 -5.31
N ASP A 129 1.68 -36.33 -6.13
CA ASP A 129 3.04 -36.40 -5.66
C ASP A 129 3.61 -35.01 -5.34
N LEU A 130 4.82 -34.96 -4.76
CA LEU A 130 5.46 -33.68 -4.38
C LEU A 130 5.82 -32.82 -5.59
N GLY A 131 6.14 -33.44 -6.74
CA GLY A 131 6.44 -32.73 -7.98
C GLY A 131 5.21 -32.03 -8.53
N GLU A 132 4.11 -32.77 -8.68
CA GLU A 132 2.82 -32.26 -9.15
C GLU A 132 2.30 -31.13 -8.23
N LEU A 133 2.44 -31.33 -6.90
CA LEU A 133 2.06 -30.31 -5.92
C LEU A 133 2.92 -29.03 -6.09
N ALA A 134 4.23 -29.19 -6.26
CA ALA A 134 5.15 -28.07 -6.46
C ALA A 134 4.88 -27.33 -7.78
N GLU A 135 4.65 -28.05 -8.89
CA GLU A 135 4.29 -27.45 -10.16
C GLU A 135 3.01 -26.60 -10.09
N TRP A 136 2.04 -27.07 -9.33
CA TRP A 136 0.80 -26.32 -9.14
C TRP A 136 0.96 -25.10 -8.22
N LEU A 137 1.67 -25.24 -7.09
CA LEU A 137 1.77 -24.21 -6.05
C LEU A 137 2.81 -23.13 -6.36
N ASN A 138 3.97 -23.53 -6.92
CA ASN A 138 5.11 -22.64 -7.07
C ASN A 138 4.79 -21.40 -7.93
N PRO A 139 4.05 -21.45 -9.04
CA PRO A 139 3.71 -20.24 -9.80
C PRO A 139 2.91 -19.24 -9.00
N ILE A 140 1.94 -19.72 -8.20
CA ILE A 140 1.07 -18.89 -7.38
C ILE A 140 1.86 -18.24 -6.24
N VAL A 141 2.61 -19.05 -5.49
CA VAL A 141 3.44 -18.57 -4.37
C VAL A 141 4.51 -17.61 -4.87
N ARG A 142 5.17 -17.92 -6.00
CA ARG A 142 6.15 -17.02 -6.62
C ARG A 142 5.53 -15.69 -7.03
N GLY A 143 4.30 -15.68 -7.57
CA GLY A 143 3.56 -14.47 -7.87
C GLY A 143 3.33 -13.61 -6.62
N TRP A 144 2.93 -14.22 -5.49
CA TRP A 144 2.77 -13.51 -4.23
C TRP A 144 4.11 -13.00 -3.68
N MET A 145 5.16 -13.82 -3.75
CA MET A 145 6.50 -13.42 -3.31
C MET A 145 7.05 -12.26 -4.14
N ASN A 146 6.85 -12.27 -5.45
CA ASN A 146 7.28 -11.19 -6.33
C ASN A 146 6.50 -9.91 -6.06
N TYR A 147 5.19 -10.00 -5.81
CA TYR A 147 4.36 -8.83 -5.55
C TYR A 147 4.55 -8.30 -4.12
N TYR A 148 4.25 -9.11 -3.11
CA TYR A 148 4.28 -8.66 -1.70
C TYR A 148 5.65 -8.72 -1.04
N GLY A 149 6.58 -9.49 -1.59
CA GLY A 149 7.93 -9.65 -1.05
C GLY A 149 8.93 -8.58 -1.48
N GLU A 150 8.51 -7.63 -2.32
CA GLU A 150 9.35 -6.50 -2.73
C GLU A 150 9.70 -5.61 -1.53
N PHE A 151 8.75 -5.39 -0.63
CA PHE A 151 8.93 -4.58 0.57
C PHE A 151 8.68 -5.41 1.83
N ASN A 152 9.58 -5.33 2.81
CA ASN A 152 9.46 -5.98 4.13
C ASN A 152 9.10 -7.48 4.05
N ARG A 153 9.85 -8.25 3.28
CA ARG A 153 9.67 -9.68 3.04
C ARG A 153 9.53 -10.50 4.34
N SER A 154 10.21 -10.11 5.41
CA SER A 154 10.15 -10.76 6.71
C SER A 154 8.75 -10.72 7.35
N GLU A 155 8.02 -9.63 7.20
CA GLU A 155 6.64 -9.53 7.72
C GLU A 155 5.68 -10.48 6.99
N MET A 156 5.87 -10.68 5.67
CA MET A 156 5.07 -11.62 4.90
C MET A 156 5.37 -13.07 5.33
N GLY A 157 6.63 -13.43 5.50
CA GLY A 157 7.04 -14.79 5.91
C GLY A 157 6.51 -15.17 7.29
N ALA A 158 6.68 -14.31 8.29
CA ALA A 158 6.20 -14.55 9.65
C ALA A 158 4.67 -14.73 9.71
N ALA A 159 3.95 -14.04 8.86
CA ALA A 159 2.49 -14.04 8.90
C ALA A 159 1.83 -15.14 8.02
N LEU A 160 2.56 -15.75 7.09
CA LEU A 160 2.09 -16.91 6.32
C LEU A 160 2.44 -18.25 6.98
N LEU A 161 3.42 -18.28 7.90
CA LEU A 161 3.90 -19.48 8.59
C LEU A 161 3.33 -19.66 10.00
N GLY A 162 2.64 -18.65 10.54
CA GLY A 162 1.90 -18.71 11.82
C GLY A 162 0.43 -18.98 11.61
#